data_53aacce5794a9b78fb3f7d9dd0cfaaeb
#
_entry.id   53aacce5794a9b78fb3f7d9dd0cfaaeb
#
_cell.length_a   1.000
_cell.length_b   1.000
_cell.length_c   1.000
_cell.angle_alpha   90.00
_cell.angle_beta   90.00
_cell.angle_gamma   90.00
#
_symmetry.space_group_name_H-M   'P 1'
#
loop_
_entity.id
_entity.type
_entity.pdbx_description
1 polymer ?
#
loop_
_entity_poly.entity_id
_entity_poly.type
_entity_poly.pdbx_seq_one_letter_code
_entity_poly.pdbx_strand_id
1 'polypeptide(L)'
;PLVDNCGTGMDGIKTFNISTAASLVAAAEGINMAKHGSRAITSRCGAVDILEALGVDVECDADLVKRSIERAGIGIFNGMSQRVHPSALYRILSQIRFGTVLNVAGSLANPARPEYALRGVYSQDLLLPVAQAMKQIGYKRAFVVHGRSRDGSRGMDELSSLGRSYVAEIAEDASIIEHSLMPQDLGIRPAEEEEILHRGGIKEETHSLLRLLCGRETGSRREIVCLNAAPLLCMAGHAADLPEAVERAGEIIDSGRAVRKLQDWVKHQNQDPGPKLERLESMLEAACS
;
A
#
# COMPACT_ATOMS: atom_id res chain seq x y z
N PRO A 1 -14.44 -9.19 4.36
CA PRO A 1 -13.64 -9.45 3.16
C PRO A 1 -12.16 -9.20 3.41
N LEU A 2 -11.27 -9.88 2.63
CA LEU A 2 -9.86 -9.58 2.57
C LEU A 2 -9.62 -8.46 1.55
N VAL A 3 -8.71 -7.55 1.88
CA VAL A 3 -8.37 -6.40 1.03
C VAL A 3 -6.87 -6.41 0.70
N ASP A 4 -6.51 -6.21 -0.57
CA ASP A 4 -5.13 -5.99 -1.01
C ASP A 4 -4.91 -4.53 -1.39
N ASN A 5 -3.69 -4.07 -1.23
CA ASN A 5 -3.25 -2.75 -1.67
C ASN A 5 -1.81 -2.82 -2.16
N CYS A 6 -1.62 -2.76 -3.46
CA CYS A 6 -0.29 -2.65 -4.04
C CYS A 6 -0.32 -2.00 -5.44
N GLY A 7 0.81 -1.45 -5.87
CA GLY A 7 1.03 -0.95 -7.20
C GLY A 7 1.90 -1.87 -8.05
N THR A 8 2.06 -1.55 -9.31
CA THR A 8 2.93 -2.28 -10.26
C THR A 8 4.40 -1.97 -10.10
N GLY A 9 4.75 -0.86 -9.41
CA GLY A 9 6.13 -0.46 -9.11
C GLY A 9 6.94 0.06 -10.30
N MET A 10 6.33 0.36 -11.43
CA MET A 10 6.98 0.81 -12.68
C MET A 10 6.73 2.30 -12.98
N ASP A 11 6.28 3.04 -12.02
CA ASP A 11 5.90 4.44 -12.11
C ASP A 11 7.07 5.40 -12.38
N GLY A 12 6.76 6.54 -12.96
CA GLY A 12 7.72 7.59 -13.31
C GLY A 12 8.09 8.51 -12.16
N ILE A 13 7.26 8.61 -11.13
CA ILE A 13 7.47 9.42 -9.92
C ILE A 13 7.82 8.48 -8.77
N LYS A 14 9.04 8.59 -8.24
CA LYS A 14 9.52 7.70 -7.18
C LYS A 14 9.14 8.23 -5.80
N THR A 15 7.97 7.83 -5.35
CA THR A 15 7.41 8.17 -4.05
C THR A 15 7.96 7.27 -2.92
N PHE A 16 7.61 7.59 -1.69
CA PHE A 16 7.83 6.72 -0.54
C PHE A 16 6.77 5.59 -0.50
N ASN A 17 6.82 4.71 0.52
CA ASN A 17 5.93 3.53 0.61
C ASN A 17 4.49 3.90 1.01
N ILE A 18 3.78 4.66 0.16
CA ILE A 18 2.41 5.16 0.36
C ILE A 18 1.45 4.00 0.60
N SER A 19 1.46 2.97 -0.26
CA SER A 19 0.55 1.83 -0.15
C SER A 19 0.74 1.05 1.16
N THR A 20 1.96 0.99 1.72
CA THR A 20 2.22 0.35 3.02
C THR A 20 1.62 1.16 4.16
N ALA A 21 1.83 2.49 4.16
CA ALA A 21 1.24 3.39 5.14
C ALA A 21 -0.30 3.36 5.10
N ALA A 22 -0.89 3.47 3.91
CA ALA A 22 -2.34 3.40 3.70
C ALA A 22 -2.95 2.06 4.17
N SER A 23 -2.23 0.95 3.98
CA SER A 23 -2.67 -0.37 4.47
C SER A 23 -2.65 -0.45 6.01
N LEU A 24 -1.68 0.16 6.67
CA LEU A 24 -1.65 0.24 8.14
C LEU A 24 -2.80 1.09 8.68
N VAL A 25 -3.13 2.20 8.01
CA VAL A 25 -4.28 3.04 8.34
C VAL A 25 -5.57 2.24 8.18
N ALA A 26 -5.76 1.57 7.06
CA ALA A 26 -6.95 0.74 6.81
C ALA A 26 -7.08 -0.41 7.82
N ALA A 27 -5.99 -1.12 8.12
CA ALA A 27 -5.98 -2.19 9.11
C ALA A 27 -6.26 -1.67 10.53
N ALA A 28 -5.83 -0.45 10.86
CA ALA A 28 -6.13 0.17 12.16
C ALA A 28 -7.61 0.51 12.34
N GLU A 29 -8.38 0.61 11.26
CA GLU A 29 -9.84 0.74 11.29
C GLU A 29 -10.57 -0.62 11.34
N GLY A 30 -9.83 -1.73 11.30
CA GLY A 30 -10.40 -3.08 11.40
C GLY A 30 -10.56 -3.81 10.06
N ILE A 31 -10.03 -3.26 8.98
CA ILE A 31 -10.03 -3.91 7.67
C ILE A 31 -8.96 -5.00 7.63
N ASN A 32 -9.32 -6.21 7.22
CA ASN A 32 -8.38 -7.31 7.08
C ASN A 32 -7.52 -7.14 5.80
N MET A 33 -6.28 -6.70 6.00
CA MET A 33 -5.33 -6.43 4.91
C MET A 33 -4.45 -7.63 4.62
N ALA A 34 -4.59 -8.22 3.44
CA ALA A 34 -3.72 -9.27 2.92
C ALA A 34 -2.81 -8.67 1.84
N LYS A 35 -1.72 -8.02 2.25
CA LYS A 35 -0.81 -7.40 1.30
C LYS A 35 -0.02 -8.42 0.50
N HIS A 36 0.18 -8.11 -0.77
CA HIS A 36 1.16 -8.76 -1.61
C HIS A 36 2.16 -7.72 -2.09
N GLY A 37 3.44 -7.98 -1.93
CA GLY A 37 4.47 -7.00 -2.26
C GLY A 37 5.81 -7.64 -2.58
N SER A 38 6.74 -6.83 -3.07
CA SER A 38 8.09 -7.28 -3.41
C SER A 38 9.15 -6.36 -2.81
N ARG A 39 10.40 -6.83 -2.83
CA ARG A 39 11.58 -5.99 -2.67
C ARG A 39 11.68 -5.00 -3.83
N ALA A 40 12.46 -3.95 -3.63
CA ALA A 40 12.72 -2.96 -4.67
C ALA A 40 13.28 -3.59 -5.96
N ILE A 41 12.64 -3.30 -7.09
CA ILE A 41 13.12 -3.67 -8.43
C ILE A 41 13.63 -2.41 -9.14
N THR A 42 12.83 -1.36 -9.16
CA THR A 42 13.12 -0.08 -9.83
C THR A 42 13.17 1.09 -8.87
N SER A 43 12.68 0.96 -7.64
CA SER A 43 12.73 1.96 -6.57
C SER A 43 13.95 1.74 -5.65
N ARG A 44 14.18 2.66 -4.70
CA ARG A 44 15.25 2.55 -3.69
C ARG A 44 14.83 1.71 -2.48
N CYS A 45 13.53 1.58 -2.23
CA CYS A 45 12.97 0.87 -1.09
C CYS A 45 11.60 0.31 -1.46
N GLY A 46 11.48 -1.01 -1.56
CA GLY A 46 10.22 -1.70 -1.80
C GLY A 46 9.41 -1.88 -0.51
N ALA A 47 8.15 -2.32 -0.66
CA ALA A 47 7.29 -2.57 0.50
C ALA A 47 7.86 -3.65 1.44
N VAL A 48 8.48 -4.69 0.89
CA VAL A 48 9.12 -5.75 1.68
C VAL A 48 10.33 -5.22 2.42
N ASP A 49 11.16 -4.36 1.80
CA ASP A 49 12.37 -3.81 2.41
C ASP A 49 12.06 -2.95 3.63
N ILE A 50 11.04 -2.07 3.54
CA ILE A 50 10.66 -1.21 4.67
C ILE A 50 10.00 -2.00 5.80
N LEU A 51 9.19 -3.02 5.49
CA LEU A 51 8.54 -3.86 6.49
C LEU A 51 9.56 -4.73 7.24
N GLU A 52 10.57 -5.27 6.56
CA GLU A 52 11.69 -5.97 7.17
C GLU A 52 12.47 -5.05 8.12
N ALA A 53 12.74 -3.80 7.69
CA ALA A 53 13.40 -2.80 8.54
C ALA A 53 12.58 -2.44 9.79
N LEU A 54 11.25 -2.46 9.69
CA LEU A 54 10.30 -2.26 10.80
C LEU A 54 10.16 -3.49 11.71
N GLY A 55 10.72 -4.64 11.33
CA GLY A 55 10.73 -5.84 12.15
C GLY A 55 9.69 -6.89 11.79
N VAL A 56 8.92 -6.73 10.70
CA VAL A 56 8.02 -7.78 10.19
C VAL A 56 8.83 -8.89 9.55
N ASP A 57 8.51 -10.17 9.84
CA ASP A 57 9.12 -11.31 9.16
C ASP A 57 8.51 -11.48 7.77
N VAL A 58 9.24 -10.99 6.77
CA VAL A 58 8.82 -11.01 5.36
C VAL A 58 9.24 -12.29 4.63
N GLU A 59 10.02 -13.16 5.28
CA GLU A 59 10.47 -14.44 4.72
C GLU A 59 9.77 -15.64 5.38
N CYS A 60 8.75 -15.38 6.20
CA CYS A 60 7.95 -16.42 6.82
C CYS A 60 7.10 -17.21 5.80
N ASP A 61 6.56 -18.34 6.24
CA ASP A 61 5.61 -19.13 5.45
C ASP A 61 4.21 -18.48 5.39
N ALA A 62 3.40 -18.95 4.46
CA ALA A 62 2.05 -18.44 4.25
C ALA A 62 1.13 -18.65 5.47
N ASP A 63 1.37 -19.70 6.28
CA ASP A 63 0.57 -19.98 7.47
C ASP A 63 0.81 -18.94 8.57
N LEU A 64 2.05 -18.43 8.73
CA LEU A 64 2.33 -17.35 9.65
C LEU A 64 1.71 -16.04 9.18
N VAL A 65 1.74 -15.75 7.87
CA VAL A 65 1.04 -14.58 7.30
C VAL A 65 -0.46 -14.69 7.55
N LYS A 66 -1.07 -15.84 7.30
CA LYS A 66 -2.49 -16.10 7.58
C LYS A 66 -2.82 -15.84 9.05
N ARG A 67 -2.04 -16.39 9.99
CA ARG A 67 -2.23 -16.13 11.43
C ARG A 67 -2.12 -14.65 11.78
N SER A 68 -1.20 -13.92 11.14
CA SER A 68 -1.08 -12.47 11.32
C SER A 68 -2.34 -11.73 10.88
N ILE A 69 -2.87 -12.06 9.70
CA ILE A 69 -4.13 -11.47 9.21
C ILE A 69 -5.29 -11.77 10.18
N GLU A 70 -5.40 -13.00 10.67
CA GLU A 70 -6.46 -13.41 11.59
C GLU A 70 -6.38 -12.72 12.97
N ARG A 71 -5.17 -12.43 13.47
CA ARG A 71 -4.95 -11.87 14.81
C ARG A 71 -4.70 -10.38 14.84
N ALA A 72 -3.93 -9.88 13.89
CA ALA A 72 -3.56 -8.47 13.78
C ALA A 72 -4.37 -7.71 12.71
N GLY A 73 -5.18 -8.39 11.90
CA GLY A 73 -5.90 -7.78 10.79
C GLY A 73 -5.02 -7.39 9.61
N ILE A 74 -3.73 -7.76 9.61
CA ILE A 74 -2.81 -7.40 8.52
C ILE A 74 -1.69 -8.44 8.40
N GLY A 75 -1.29 -8.71 7.14
CA GLY A 75 -0.14 -9.56 6.82
C GLY A 75 0.41 -9.26 5.44
N ILE A 76 1.69 -9.60 5.20
CA ILE A 76 2.31 -9.47 3.88
C ILE A 76 2.83 -10.79 3.37
N PHE A 77 2.48 -11.12 2.13
CA PHE A 77 3.08 -12.17 1.33
C PHE A 77 4.19 -11.56 0.47
N ASN A 78 5.43 -12.01 0.68
CA ASN A 78 6.55 -11.59 -0.15
C ASN A 78 6.50 -12.30 -1.50
N GLY A 79 6.10 -11.60 -2.55
CA GLY A 79 5.95 -12.12 -3.91
C GLY A 79 7.25 -12.64 -4.54
N MET A 80 8.41 -12.35 -3.94
CA MET A 80 9.70 -12.87 -4.37
C MET A 80 10.23 -14.00 -3.48
N SER A 81 9.46 -14.45 -2.48
CA SER A 81 9.87 -15.56 -1.61
C SER A 81 9.48 -16.91 -2.20
N GLN A 82 10.39 -17.88 -2.12
CA GLN A 82 10.13 -19.28 -2.49
C GLN A 82 9.07 -19.95 -1.59
N ARG A 83 8.80 -19.38 -0.41
CA ARG A 83 7.80 -19.86 0.53
C ARG A 83 6.38 -19.43 0.15
N VAL A 84 6.27 -18.43 -0.73
CA VAL A 84 5.00 -17.88 -1.20
C VAL A 84 4.70 -18.32 -2.64
N HIS A 85 5.71 -18.32 -3.50
CA HIS A 85 5.57 -18.68 -4.91
C HIS A 85 6.50 -19.84 -5.32
N PRO A 86 6.17 -20.59 -6.39
CA PRO A 86 7.02 -21.67 -6.88
C PRO A 86 8.46 -21.22 -7.14
N SER A 87 9.43 -22.04 -6.73
CA SER A 87 10.87 -21.76 -6.86
C SER A 87 11.32 -21.40 -8.27
N ALA A 88 10.67 -21.96 -9.30
CA ALA A 88 10.95 -21.65 -10.70
C ALA A 88 10.66 -20.17 -11.04
N LEU A 89 9.58 -19.62 -10.52
CA LEU A 89 9.22 -18.22 -10.72
C LEU A 89 10.20 -17.29 -9.99
N TYR A 90 10.56 -17.60 -8.75
CA TYR A 90 11.58 -16.88 -8.00
C TYR A 90 12.91 -16.80 -8.76
N ARG A 91 13.37 -17.92 -9.32
CA ARG A 91 14.64 -17.98 -10.07
C ARG A 91 14.65 -17.08 -11.30
N ILE A 92 13.50 -16.89 -11.94
CA ILE A 92 13.37 -15.99 -13.10
C ILE A 92 13.29 -14.54 -12.60
N LEU A 93 12.40 -14.23 -11.66
CA LEU A 93 12.17 -12.88 -11.19
C LEU A 93 13.38 -12.25 -10.49
N SER A 94 14.19 -13.05 -9.79
CA SER A 94 15.41 -12.57 -9.11
C SER A 94 16.49 -12.06 -10.06
N GLN A 95 16.42 -12.41 -11.34
CA GLN A 95 17.36 -11.97 -12.38
C GLN A 95 16.86 -10.76 -13.17
N ILE A 96 15.59 -10.44 -13.10
CA ILE A 96 14.97 -9.32 -13.81
C ILE A 96 15.03 -8.07 -12.92
N ARG A 97 15.77 -7.04 -13.37
CA ARG A 97 15.96 -5.77 -12.65
C ARG A 97 15.36 -4.57 -13.39
N PHE A 98 14.39 -4.80 -14.23
CA PHE A 98 13.66 -3.79 -14.99
C PHE A 98 12.19 -4.14 -15.05
N GLY A 99 11.34 -3.14 -15.32
CA GLY A 99 9.89 -3.32 -15.40
C GLY A 99 9.48 -4.17 -16.61
N THR A 100 8.58 -5.12 -16.37
CA THR A 100 8.02 -6.01 -17.40
C THR A 100 6.54 -6.25 -17.14
N VAL A 101 5.85 -6.93 -18.05
CA VAL A 101 4.47 -7.40 -17.84
C VAL A 101 4.32 -8.27 -16.58
N LEU A 102 5.42 -8.88 -16.10
CA LEU A 102 5.43 -9.65 -14.86
C LEU A 102 5.18 -8.78 -13.61
N ASN A 103 5.47 -7.48 -13.66
CA ASN A 103 5.12 -6.56 -12.58
C ASN A 103 3.60 -6.43 -12.45
N VAL A 104 2.89 -6.33 -13.59
CA VAL A 104 1.42 -6.32 -13.60
C VAL A 104 0.88 -7.66 -13.13
N ALA A 105 1.31 -8.77 -13.75
CA ALA A 105 0.87 -10.11 -13.39
C ALA A 105 1.19 -10.46 -11.93
N GLY A 106 2.40 -10.13 -11.46
CA GLY A 106 2.82 -10.33 -10.06
C GLY A 106 1.95 -9.57 -9.08
N SER A 107 1.57 -8.33 -9.41
CA SER A 107 0.65 -7.57 -8.56
C SER A 107 -0.74 -8.21 -8.42
N LEU A 108 -1.15 -9.07 -9.35
CA LEU A 108 -2.43 -9.78 -9.34
C LEU A 108 -2.34 -11.20 -8.76
N ALA A 109 -1.14 -11.68 -8.43
CA ALA A 109 -0.88 -13.05 -8.00
C ALA A 109 -0.91 -13.22 -6.46
N ASN A 110 -1.74 -12.44 -5.75
CA ASN A 110 -1.86 -12.52 -4.30
C ASN A 110 -2.42 -13.91 -3.89
N PRO A 111 -1.68 -14.72 -3.11
CA PRO A 111 -2.10 -16.06 -2.74
C PRO A 111 -3.30 -16.09 -1.79
N ALA A 112 -3.59 -14.99 -1.08
CA ALA A 112 -4.75 -14.87 -0.20
C ALA A 112 -6.08 -14.73 -0.96
N ARG A 113 -6.05 -14.51 -2.28
CA ARG A 113 -7.23 -14.26 -3.14
C ARG A 113 -8.17 -13.22 -2.53
N PRO A 114 -7.71 -11.99 -2.30
CA PRO A 114 -8.54 -10.95 -1.71
C PRO A 114 -9.74 -10.64 -2.60
N GLU A 115 -10.85 -10.30 -1.96
CA GLU A 115 -12.09 -9.96 -2.66
C GLU A 115 -12.12 -8.48 -3.07
N TYR A 116 -11.39 -7.61 -2.34
CA TYR A 116 -11.33 -6.17 -2.55
C TYR A 116 -9.89 -5.72 -2.77
N ALA A 117 -9.68 -4.68 -3.57
CA ALA A 117 -8.34 -4.14 -3.75
C ALA A 117 -8.31 -2.67 -4.15
N LEU A 118 -7.25 -1.98 -3.72
CA LEU A 118 -6.71 -0.79 -4.39
C LEU A 118 -5.49 -1.22 -5.20
N ARG A 119 -5.54 -1.03 -6.51
CA ARG A 119 -4.51 -1.47 -7.44
C ARG A 119 -3.94 -0.30 -8.23
N GLY A 120 -2.70 0.07 -7.96
CA GLY A 120 -1.99 1.05 -8.76
C GLY A 120 -1.45 0.49 -10.07
N VAL A 121 -1.54 1.26 -11.14
CA VAL A 121 -0.95 0.93 -12.44
C VAL A 121 -0.08 2.07 -12.95
N TYR A 122 1.06 1.73 -13.56
CA TYR A 122 2.03 2.73 -14.02
C TYR A 122 1.59 3.51 -15.28
N SER A 123 0.55 3.06 -15.99
CA SER A 123 0.01 3.73 -17.18
C SER A 123 -1.51 3.76 -17.15
N GLN A 124 -2.08 4.85 -17.60
CA GLN A 124 -3.54 5.02 -17.74
C GLN A 124 -4.18 3.96 -18.65
N ASP A 125 -3.49 3.55 -19.71
CA ASP A 125 -3.97 2.53 -20.65
C ASP A 125 -4.18 1.16 -20.01
N LEU A 126 -3.62 0.93 -18.81
CA LEU A 126 -3.76 -0.31 -18.06
C LEU A 126 -4.98 -0.34 -17.13
N LEU A 127 -5.65 0.78 -16.91
CA LEU A 127 -6.78 0.85 -15.98
C LEU A 127 -7.87 -0.17 -16.33
N LEU A 128 -8.43 -0.07 -17.50
CA LEU A 128 -9.51 -0.96 -17.94
C LEU A 128 -9.05 -2.42 -18.12
N PRO A 129 -7.92 -2.72 -18.81
CA PRO A 129 -7.43 -4.10 -18.91
C PRO A 129 -7.17 -4.77 -17.56
N VAL A 130 -6.59 -4.04 -16.59
CA VAL A 130 -6.32 -4.59 -15.26
C VAL A 130 -7.62 -4.78 -14.49
N ALA A 131 -8.57 -3.84 -14.54
CA ALA A 131 -9.88 -3.99 -13.90
C ALA A 131 -10.64 -5.20 -14.47
N GLN A 132 -10.62 -5.41 -15.80
CA GLN A 132 -11.21 -6.59 -16.43
C GLN A 132 -10.55 -7.89 -15.97
N ALA A 133 -9.21 -7.94 -15.91
CA ALA A 133 -8.48 -9.09 -15.41
C ALA A 133 -8.81 -9.38 -13.94
N MET A 134 -8.85 -8.35 -13.08
CA MET A 134 -9.24 -8.49 -11.67
C MET A 134 -10.65 -9.04 -11.51
N LYS A 135 -11.60 -8.55 -12.27
CA LYS A 135 -12.98 -9.09 -12.30
C LYS A 135 -13.00 -10.58 -12.67
N GLN A 136 -12.21 -11.00 -13.68
CA GLN A 136 -12.10 -12.41 -14.07
C GLN A 136 -11.42 -13.28 -13.01
N ILE A 137 -10.46 -12.74 -12.26
CA ILE A 137 -9.80 -13.41 -11.13
C ILE A 137 -10.77 -13.61 -9.96
N GLY A 138 -11.81 -12.79 -9.84
CA GLY A 138 -12.83 -12.92 -8.80
C GLY A 138 -12.87 -11.77 -7.78
N TYR A 139 -12.20 -10.64 -8.06
CA TYR A 139 -12.39 -9.44 -7.25
C TYR A 139 -13.83 -8.95 -7.37
N LYS A 140 -14.44 -8.63 -6.23
CA LYS A 140 -15.82 -8.16 -6.12
C LYS A 140 -15.90 -6.63 -6.16
N ARG A 141 -14.94 -5.95 -5.52
CA ARG A 141 -14.79 -4.49 -5.53
C ARG A 141 -13.31 -4.13 -5.71
N ALA A 142 -13.02 -3.17 -6.55
CA ALA A 142 -11.65 -2.66 -6.66
C ALA A 142 -11.61 -1.24 -7.22
N PHE A 143 -10.59 -0.50 -6.82
CA PHE A 143 -10.16 0.73 -7.48
C PHE A 143 -8.84 0.43 -8.20
N VAL A 144 -8.83 0.47 -9.52
CA VAL A 144 -7.61 0.47 -10.32
C VAL A 144 -7.27 1.91 -10.63
N VAL A 145 -6.10 2.37 -10.23
CA VAL A 145 -5.79 3.80 -10.19
C VAL A 145 -4.48 4.14 -10.91
N HIS A 146 -4.44 5.33 -11.50
CA HIS A 146 -3.24 5.93 -12.07
C HIS A 146 -3.24 7.43 -11.79
N GLY A 147 -2.30 7.89 -10.98
CA GLY A 147 -2.12 9.31 -10.67
C GLY A 147 -1.18 10.00 -11.64
N ARG A 148 -1.36 11.31 -11.84
CA ARG A 148 -0.52 12.16 -12.70
C ARG A 148 0.19 13.25 -11.90
N SER A 149 1.35 13.67 -12.40
CA SER A 149 1.97 14.94 -12.01
C SER A 149 1.05 16.12 -12.36
N ARG A 150 1.34 17.30 -11.78
CA ARG A 150 0.55 18.51 -12.03
C ARG A 150 0.44 18.88 -13.52
N ASP A 151 1.53 18.72 -14.26
CA ASP A 151 1.60 18.97 -15.70
C ASP A 151 1.11 17.81 -16.57
N GLY A 152 0.79 16.66 -15.94
CA GLY A 152 0.33 15.46 -16.62
C GLY A 152 1.42 14.68 -17.38
N SER A 153 2.70 15.09 -17.30
CA SER A 153 3.80 14.48 -18.06
C SER A 153 4.27 13.15 -17.49
N ARG A 154 4.18 12.98 -16.17
CA ARG A 154 4.60 11.78 -15.44
C ARG A 154 3.45 11.16 -14.67
N GLY A 155 3.55 9.87 -14.36
CA GLY A 155 2.54 9.14 -13.62
C GLY A 155 3.11 8.37 -12.45
N MET A 156 2.20 8.02 -11.53
CA MET A 156 2.44 7.14 -10.38
C MET A 156 1.35 6.07 -10.30
N ASP A 157 1.68 4.97 -9.67
CA ASP A 157 0.76 3.85 -9.44
C ASP A 157 0.01 3.96 -8.10
N GLU A 158 -0.34 5.20 -7.72
CA GLU A 158 -1.20 5.57 -6.60
C GLU A 158 -2.17 6.68 -7.01
N LEU A 159 -3.14 7.00 -6.14
CA LEU A 159 -3.88 8.26 -6.25
C LEU A 159 -2.93 9.42 -5.97
N SER A 160 -2.94 10.40 -6.85
CA SER A 160 -1.99 11.51 -6.84
C SER A 160 -2.50 12.70 -6.03
N SER A 161 -1.67 13.21 -5.12
CA SER A 161 -1.89 14.53 -4.51
C SER A 161 -1.30 15.67 -5.35
N LEU A 162 -0.62 15.39 -6.47
CA LEU A 162 -0.02 16.41 -7.34
C LEU A 162 -1.00 16.92 -8.39
N GLY A 163 -1.80 16.02 -8.95
CA GLY A 163 -2.70 16.31 -10.06
C GLY A 163 -3.80 15.28 -10.21
N ARG A 164 -4.34 15.17 -11.41
CA ARG A 164 -5.46 14.28 -11.71
C ARG A 164 -5.12 12.81 -11.51
N SER A 165 -6.04 12.08 -10.91
CA SER A 165 -6.02 10.62 -10.87
C SER A 165 -7.14 10.06 -11.73
N TYR A 166 -6.84 9.02 -12.49
CA TYR A 166 -7.80 8.25 -13.27
C TYR A 166 -8.07 6.93 -12.58
N VAL A 167 -9.31 6.51 -12.60
CA VAL A 167 -9.81 5.35 -11.88
C VAL A 167 -10.68 4.49 -12.78
N ALA A 168 -10.47 3.17 -12.74
CA ALA A 168 -11.44 2.18 -13.18
C ALA A 168 -11.91 1.41 -11.93
N GLU A 169 -13.14 1.65 -11.52
CA GLU A 169 -13.76 1.06 -10.33
C GLU A 169 -14.56 -0.18 -10.71
N ILE A 170 -14.31 -1.29 -10.03
CA ILE A 170 -15.21 -2.44 -10.02
C ILE A 170 -16.24 -2.20 -8.91
N ALA A 171 -17.45 -1.86 -9.28
CA ALA A 171 -18.55 -1.57 -8.37
C ALA A 171 -19.21 -2.85 -7.81
N GLU A 172 -20.11 -2.70 -6.82
CA GLU A 172 -20.79 -3.82 -6.17
C GLU A 172 -21.62 -4.71 -7.12
N ASP A 173 -22.19 -4.11 -8.17
CA ASP A 173 -22.92 -4.81 -9.20
C ASP A 173 -22.01 -5.46 -10.27
N ALA A 174 -20.70 -5.44 -10.01
CA ALA A 174 -19.65 -5.89 -10.90
C ALA A 174 -19.57 -5.11 -12.24
N SER A 175 -20.17 -3.94 -12.34
CA SER A 175 -19.88 -3.00 -13.44
C SER A 175 -18.47 -2.42 -13.29
N ILE A 176 -17.86 -1.98 -14.39
CA ILE A 176 -16.61 -1.23 -14.36
C ILE A 176 -16.94 0.20 -14.76
N ILE A 177 -16.68 1.13 -13.87
CA ILE A 177 -16.96 2.56 -14.03
C ILE A 177 -15.63 3.30 -14.12
N GLU A 178 -15.43 4.03 -15.20
CA GLU A 178 -14.26 4.89 -15.36
C GLU A 178 -14.60 6.32 -14.97
N HIS A 179 -13.78 6.90 -14.09
CA HIS A 179 -13.90 8.29 -13.68
C HIS A 179 -12.53 8.91 -13.36
N SER A 180 -12.51 10.17 -13.03
CA SER A 180 -11.29 10.83 -12.56
C SER A 180 -11.61 11.76 -11.40
N LEU A 181 -10.60 12.02 -10.58
CA LEU A 181 -10.71 12.92 -9.43
C LEU A 181 -9.46 13.81 -9.34
N MET A 182 -9.64 14.95 -8.70
CA MET A 182 -8.56 15.86 -8.33
C MET A 182 -8.39 15.86 -6.81
N PRO A 183 -7.19 16.13 -6.28
CA PRO A 183 -6.99 16.23 -4.82
C PRO A 183 -7.98 17.20 -4.15
N GLN A 184 -8.27 18.31 -4.80
CA GLN A 184 -9.19 19.35 -4.29
C GLN A 184 -10.63 18.86 -4.12
N ASP A 185 -11.08 17.90 -4.95
CA ASP A 185 -12.40 17.28 -4.86
C ASP A 185 -12.56 16.52 -3.52
N LEU A 186 -11.44 16.18 -2.89
CA LEU A 186 -11.35 15.43 -1.64
C LEU A 186 -10.83 16.28 -0.47
N GLY A 187 -10.83 17.61 -0.62
CA GLY A 187 -10.35 18.52 0.42
C GLY A 187 -8.83 18.55 0.62
N ILE A 188 -8.06 17.97 -0.30
CA ILE A 188 -6.61 17.90 -0.23
C ILE A 188 -5.98 19.02 -1.06
N ARG A 189 -5.03 19.75 -0.46
CA ARG A 189 -4.24 20.75 -1.18
C ARG A 189 -3.31 20.05 -2.18
N PRO A 190 -3.22 20.49 -3.44
CA PRO A 190 -2.23 19.97 -4.35
C PRO A 190 -0.81 20.14 -3.81
N ALA A 191 -0.07 19.06 -3.80
CA ALA A 191 1.31 19.01 -3.34
C ALA A 191 2.28 19.44 -4.45
N GLU A 192 3.49 19.84 -4.04
CA GLU A 192 4.65 19.86 -4.93
C GLU A 192 5.31 18.47 -4.93
N GLU A 193 5.94 18.11 -6.05
CA GLU A 193 6.47 16.75 -6.21
C GLU A 193 7.55 16.44 -5.17
N GLU A 194 8.42 17.39 -4.88
CA GLU A 194 9.51 17.24 -3.92
C GLU A 194 9.02 16.87 -2.51
N GLU A 195 7.79 17.25 -2.17
CA GLU A 195 7.20 16.97 -0.85
C GLU A 195 6.88 15.48 -0.65
N ILE A 196 6.64 14.74 -1.75
CA ILE A 196 6.22 13.32 -1.72
C ILE A 196 7.29 12.35 -2.23
N LEU A 197 8.45 12.85 -2.67
CA LEU A 197 9.53 11.99 -3.11
C LEU A 197 10.17 11.21 -1.95
N HIS A 198 10.84 10.14 -2.31
CA HIS A 198 11.66 9.33 -1.43
C HIS A 198 12.82 10.16 -0.82
N ARG A 199 13.03 10.09 0.50
CA ARG A 199 13.95 10.95 1.27
C ARG A 199 15.25 10.25 1.67
N GLY A 200 15.85 9.42 0.86
CA GLY A 200 17.13 8.83 1.19
C GLY A 200 17.16 7.30 1.10
N GLY A 201 17.78 6.62 2.08
CA GLY A 201 17.86 5.16 2.16
C GLY A 201 16.72 4.53 2.97
N ILE A 202 16.79 3.21 3.14
CA ILE A 202 15.78 2.45 3.92
C ILE A 202 15.64 3.00 5.34
N LYS A 203 16.75 3.41 5.98
CA LYS A 203 16.74 3.92 7.36
C LYS A 203 15.98 5.23 7.48
N GLU A 204 16.24 6.17 6.58
CA GLU A 204 15.59 7.48 6.54
C GLU A 204 14.09 7.34 6.22
N GLU A 205 13.74 6.47 5.27
CA GLU A 205 12.33 6.21 4.94
C GLU A 205 11.59 5.49 6.07
N THR A 206 12.24 4.55 6.75
CA THR A 206 11.67 3.89 7.93
C THR A 206 11.36 4.90 9.03
N HIS A 207 12.31 5.78 9.33
CA HIS A 207 12.11 6.85 10.33
C HIS A 207 10.98 7.81 9.91
N SER A 208 10.96 8.25 8.64
CA SER A 208 9.92 9.13 8.13
C SER A 208 8.53 8.47 8.16
N LEU A 209 8.44 7.18 7.83
CA LEU A 209 7.18 6.43 7.93
C LEU A 209 6.70 6.34 9.38
N LEU A 210 7.58 6.07 10.34
CA LEU A 210 7.22 6.03 11.76
C LEU A 210 6.72 7.40 12.23
N ARG A 211 7.41 8.50 11.88
CA ARG A 211 6.94 9.87 12.18
C ARG A 211 5.54 10.14 11.65
N LEU A 212 5.26 9.69 10.41
CA LEU A 212 3.93 9.82 9.80
C LEU A 212 2.88 9.04 10.60
N LEU A 213 3.15 7.77 10.93
CA LEU A 213 2.22 6.93 11.67
C LEU A 213 1.98 7.41 13.12
N CYS A 214 2.97 8.13 13.71
CA CYS A 214 2.85 8.78 15.02
C CYS A 214 2.11 10.14 14.95
N GLY A 215 1.67 10.59 13.76
CA GLY A 215 1.08 11.92 13.60
C GLY A 215 2.07 13.08 13.72
N ARG A 216 3.39 12.82 13.64
CA ARG A 216 4.46 13.82 13.70
C ARG A 216 4.86 14.38 12.34
N GLU A 217 4.38 13.80 11.27
CA GLU A 217 4.52 14.30 9.90
C GLU A 217 3.17 14.88 9.47
N THR A 218 3.16 16.17 9.15
CA THR A 218 1.99 16.90 8.62
C THR A 218 2.25 17.27 7.16
N GLY A 219 1.19 17.71 6.45
CA GLY A 219 1.31 18.15 5.05
C GLY A 219 1.26 17.01 4.05
N SER A 220 1.90 17.18 2.91
CA SER A 220 1.66 16.42 1.69
C SER A 220 1.91 14.91 1.81
N ARG A 221 2.89 14.47 2.62
CA ARG A 221 3.12 13.03 2.83
C ARG A 221 1.99 12.38 3.64
N ARG A 222 1.46 13.07 4.66
CA ARG A 222 0.30 12.60 5.41
C ARG A 222 -0.96 12.60 4.53
N GLU A 223 -1.17 13.67 3.79
CA GLU A 223 -2.35 13.85 2.93
C GLU A 223 -2.42 12.78 1.83
N ILE A 224 -1.31 12.45 1.16
CA ILE A 224 -1.30 11.40 0.12
C ILE A 224 -1.53 10.00 0.72
N VAL A 225 -1.12 9.75 1.95
CA VAL A 225 -1.45 8.49 2.64
C VAL A 225 -2.94 8.43 2.96
N CYS A 226 -3.53 9.51 3.48
CA CYS A 226 -4.98 9.59 3.72
C CYS A 226 -5.77 9.40 2.41
N LEU A 227 -5.34 10.04 1.33
CA LEU A 227 -5.91 9.91 -0.02
C LEU A 227 -5.92 8.45 -0.49
N ASN A 228 -4.82 7.72 -0.30
CA ASN A 228 -4.70 6.32 -0.73
C ASN A 228 -5.29 5.32 0.27
N ALA A 229 -5.56 5.72 1.51
CA ALA A 229 -6.35 4.92 2.45
C ALA A 229 -7.87 5.05 2.19
N ALA A 230 -8.32 6.18 1.65
CA ALA A 230 -9.74 6.49 1.49
C ALA A 230 -10.51 5.43 0.66
N PRO A 231 -10.05 4.95 -0.51
CA PRO A 231 -10.76 3.91 -1.24
C PRO A 231 -10.90 2.60 -0.45
N LEU A 232 -9.89 2.26 0.39
CA LEU A 232 -9.94 1.06 1.22
C LEU A 232 -11.03 1.18 2.29
N LEU A 233 -11.15 2.36 2.92
CA LEU A 233 -12.18 2.65 3.91
C LEU A 233 -13.58 2.64 3.29
N CYS A 234 -13.77 3.27 2.13
CA CYS A 234 -15.04 3.27 1.41
C CYS A 234 -15.48 1.87 0.97
N MET A 235 -14.58 1.09 0.36
CA MET A 235 -14.89 -0.27 -0.07
C MET A 235 -15.32 -1.17 1.09
N ALA A 236 -14.74 -0.97 2.26
CA ALA A 236 -15.06 -1.73 3.46
C ALA A 236 -16.28 -1.19 4.24
N GLY A 237 -16.89 -0.07 3.81
CA GLY A 237 -18.07 0.52 4.44
C GLY A 237 -17.78 1.32 5.72
N HIS A 238 -16.54 1.79 5.90
CA HIS A 238 -16.11 2.61 7.04
C HIS A 238 -16.25 4.11 6.80
N ALA A 239 -16.61 4.52 5.59
CA ALA A 239 -16.97 5.89 5.21
C ALA A 239 -17.97 5.85 4.05
N ALA A 240 -18.84 6.86 3.97
CA ALA A 240 -19.86 6.94 2.94
C ALA A 240 -19.31 7.39 1.59
N ASP A 241 -18.28 8.23 1.58
CA ASP A 241 -17.62 8.76 0.40
C ASP A 241 -16.11 8.98 0.62
N LEU A 242 -15.39 9.33 -0.44
CA LEU A 242 -13.94 9.55 -0.38
C LEU A 242 -13.53 10.74 0.49
N PRO A 243 -14.22 11.91 0.48
CA PRO A 243 -13.90 13.01 1.39
C PRO A 243 -13.97 12.61 2.87
N GLU A 244 -15.07 11.98 3.31
CA GLU A 244 -15.20 11.45 4.67
C GLU A 244 -14.09 10.44 5.00
N ALA A 245 -13.76 9.57 4.04
CA ALA A 245 -12.70 8.58 4.20
C ALA A 245 -11.31 9.20 4.38
N VAL A 246 -11.01 10.30 3.70
CA VAL A 246 -9.76 11.07 3.87
C VAL A 246 -9.67 11.63 5.28
N GLU A 247 -10.74 12.26 5.79
CA GLU A 247 -10.80 12.77 7.16
C GLU A 247 -10.61 11.65 8.18
N ARG A 248 -11.32 10.54 7.99
CA ARG A 248 -11.23 9.34 8.84
C ARG A 248 -9.82 8.76 8.88
N ALA A 249 -9.15 8.69 7.73
CA ALA A 249 -7.75 8.25 7.67
C ALA A 249 -6.82 9.16 8.49
N GLY A 250 -7.07 10.47 8.44
CA GLY A 250 -6.36 11.46 9.26
C GLY A 250 -6.55 11.23 10.77
N GLU A 251 -7.78 11.01 11.22
CA GLU A 251 -8.10 10.71 12.63
C GLU A 251 -7.41 9.41 13.11
N ILE A 252 -7.31 8.39 12.24
CA ILE A 252 -6.63 7.13 12.56
C ILE A 252 -5.15 7.37 12.83
N ILE A 253 -4.49 8.19 12.03
CA ILE A 253 -3.09 8.58 12.21
C ILE A 253 -2.94 9.36 13.52
N ASP A 254 -3.71 10.42 13.69
CA ASP A 254 -3.62 11.37 14.83
C ASP A 254 -3.89 10.69 16.18
N SER A 255 -4.75 9.67 16.21
CA SER A 255 -5.04 8.86 17.41
C SER A 255 -3.96 7.82 17.75
N GLY A 256 -2.92 7.66 16.92
CA GLY A 256 -1.87 6.66 17.08
C GLY A 256 -2.33 5.21 16.85
N ARG A 257 -3.54 4.99 16.32
CA ARG A 257 -4.05 3.63 16.02
C ARG A 257 -3.19 2.91 14.99
N ALA A 258 -2.65 3.64 14.01
CA ALA A 258 -1.79 3.09 12.97
C ALA A 258 -0.45 2.55 13.54
N VAL A 259 0.13 3.23 14.54
CA VAL A 259 1.33 2.75 15.27
C VAL A 259 1.02 1.47 16.03
N ARG A 260 -0.07 1.44 16.80
CA ARG A 260 -0.49 0.23 17.53
C ARG A 260 -0.71 -0.96 16.57
N LYS A 261 -1.28 -0.70 15.41
CA LYS A 261 -1.46 -1.71 14.36
C LYS A 261 -0.13 -2.25 13.82
N LEU A 262 0.87 -1.40 13.64
CA LEU A 262 2.22 -1.83 13.26
C LEU A 262 2.86 -2.72 14.34
N GLN A 263 2.72 -2.36 15.63
CA GLN A 263 3.21 -3.18 16.74
C GLN A 263 2.52 -4.56 16.76
N ASP A 264 1.19 -4.60 16.57
CA ASP A 264 0.43 -5.84 16.44
C ASP A 264 0.91 -6.68 15.25
N TRP A 265 1.19 -6.05 14.12
CA TRP A 265 1.70 -6.74 12.94
C TRP A 265 3.06 -7.39 13.22
N VAL A 266 4.02 -6.63 13.76
CA VAL A 266 5.33 -7.16 14.15
C VAL A 266 5.19 -8.30 15.16
N LYS A 267 4.26 -8.17 16.14
CA LYS A 267 3.99 -9.21 17.14
C LYS A 267 3.48 -10.51 16.51
N HIS A 268 2.62 -10.44 15.51
CA HIS A 268 1.91 -11.61 15.01
C HIS A 268 2.48 -12.20 13.72
N GLN A 269 3.27 -11.43 12.95
CA GLN A 269 4.02 -11.95 11.79
C GLN A 269 5.50 -12.16 12.13
N ASN A 270 5.77 -12.75 13.28
CA ASN A 270 7.08 -13.25 13.71
C ASN A 270 6.90 -14.52 14.53
N GLN A 271 7.87 -15.45 14.42
CA GLN A 271 7.93 -16.62 15.31
C GLN A 271 8.45 -16.25 16.70
N ASP A 272 9.47 -15.37 16.74
CA ASP A 272 10.03 -14.78 17.97
C ASP A 272 9.92 -13.24 17.86
N PRO A 273 8.81 -12.65 18.33
CA PRO A 273 8.57 -11.22 18.18
C PRO A 273 9.33 -10.35 19.18
N GLY A 274 9.81 -10.89 20.31
CA GLY A 274 10.41 -10.10 21.41
C GLY A 274 11.49 -9.12 20.94
N PRO A 275 12.61 -9.59 20.36
CA PRO A 275 13.70 -8.71 19.91
C PRO A 275 13.29 -7.73 18.81
N LYS A 276 12.28 -8.09 18.00
CA LYS A 276 11.76 -7.23 16.93
C LYS A 276 10.91 -6.09 17.48
N LEU A 277 10.09 -6.37 18.50
CA LEU A 277 9.30 -5.37 19.21
C LEU A 277 10.18 -4.39 19.97
N GLU A 278 11.17 -4.86 20.73
CA GLU A 278 12.11 -3.99 21.42
C GLU A 278 12.82 -3.02 20.47
N ARG A 279 13.26 -3.53 19.32
CA ARG A 279 13.86 -2.68 18.27
C ARG A 279 12.85 -1.66 17.73
N LEU A 280 11.61 -2.08 17.44
CA LEU A 280 10.56 -1.19 16.93
C LEU A 280 10.23 -0.11 17.98
N GLU A 281 10.13 -0.45 19.25
CA GLU A 281 9.87 0.50 20.33
C GLU A 281 10.96 1.57 20.42
N SER A 282 12.23 1.17 20.37
CA SER A 282 13.35 2.13 20.33
C SER A 282 13.28 3.06 19.11
N MET A 283 12.88 2.54 17.95
CA MET A 283 12.71 3.36 16.75
C MET A 283 11.51 4.32 16.86
N LEU A 284 10.43 3.89 17.50
CA LEU A 284 9.24 4.71 17.77
C LEU A 284 9.56 5.84 18.76
N GLU A 285 10.30 5.56 19.83
CA GLU A 285 10.77 6.59 20.77
C GLU A 285 11.54 7.70 20.04
N ALA A 286 12.46 7.32 19.14
CA ALA A 286 13.22 8.28 18.34
C ALA A 286 12.40 9.03 17.29
N ALA A 287 11.31 8.45 16.80
CA ALA A 287 10.50 9.05 15.72
C ALA A 287 9.34 9.90 16.25
N CYS A 288 8.78 9.54 17.43
CA CYS A 288 7.58 10.19 17.99
C CYS A 288 7.93 11.27 19.04
N SER A 289 9.20 11.34 19.48
CA SER A 289 9.72 12.47 20.27
C SER A 289 9.94 13.70 19.37
#